data_f7006bc1a87954be490349cf19c795c7
#
_entry.id   f7006bc1a87954be490349cf19c795c7
#
_cell.length_a   1.000
_cell.length_b   1.000
_cell.length_c   1.000
_cell.angle_alpha   90.00
_cell.angle_beta   90.00
_cell.angle_gamma   90.00
#
_symmetry.space_group_name_H-M   'P 1'
#
loop_
_entity.id
_entity.type
_entity.pdbx_description
1 polymer ?
#
loop_
_entity_poly.entity_id
_entity_poly.type
_entity_poly.pdbx_seq_one_letter_code
_entity_poly.pdbx_strand_id
1 'polypeptide(L)'
;ILFDQMDEPLPVSNPNGAGWVATNWSFADSPDQEIDAVAALRDSKAGVIHREFEMEMDGLSSGANGGVDLVSYAPDFLEYEVNIDKEALVVFSEMWYPAGWTVKVDGELVLPIRVNYVFRGLRVPSGSHEVVWEYQKSSSAGWSGLANLLLLLFVGGGFWMGRGMKSETPVN
;
A
#
# COMPACT_ATOMS: atom_id res chain seq x y z
N ILE A 1 12.89 -12.38 -12.63
CA ILE A 1 13.44 -12.63 -13.97
C ILE A 1 14.48 -11.56 -14.23
N LEU A 2 15.70 -12.00 -14.56
CA LEU A 2 16.80 -11.13 -14.97
C LEU A 2 17.00 -11.29 -16.48
N PHE A 3 17.43 -10.23 -17.12
CA PHE A 3 17.80 -10.25 -18.54
C PHE A 3 19.32 -10.27 -18.66
N ASP A 4 19.83 -11.09 -19.54
CA ASP A 4 21.23 -11.07 -19.91
C ASP A 4 21.49 -10.05 -21.05
N GLN A 5 22.72 -9.96 -21.52
CA GLN A 5 23.08 -9.05 -22.60
C GLN A 5 22.48 -9.44 -23.97
N MET A 6 21.80 -10.58 -24.09
CA MET A 6 21.15 -11.07 -25.29
C MET A 6 19.61 -10.91 -25.21
N ASP A 7 19.08 -10.15 -24.24
CA ASP A 7 17.65 -9.94 -24.00
C ASP A 7 16.85 -11.23 -23.72
N GLU A 8 17.50 -12.33 -23.37
CA GLU A 8 16.81 -13.54 -22.94
C GLU A 8 16.52 -13.50 -21.43
N PRO A 9 15.29 -13.82 -21.00
CA PRO A 9 14.96 -13.85 -19.59
C PRO A 9 15.65 -15.03 -18.89
N LEU A 10 16.50 -14.72 -17.91
CA LEU A 10 17.15 -15.74 -17.09
C LEU A 10 16.24 -16.13 -15.92
N PRO A 11 16.08 -17.42 -15.62
CA PRO A 11 15.37 -17.84 -14.43
C PRO A 11 16.13 -17.40 -13.18
N VAL A 12 15.43 -16.74 -12.27
CA VAL A 12 15.98 -16.45 -10.94
C VAL A 12 15.93 -17.73 -10.13
N SER A 13 17.06 -18.20 -9.66
CA SER A 13 17.12 -19.32 -8.73
C SER A 13 16.60 -18.86 -7.36
N ASN A 14 15.58 -19.56 -6.86
CA ASN A 14 15.01 -19.30 -5.53
C ASN A 14 14.40 -17.90 -5.34
N PRO A 15 13.37 -17.50 -6.11
CA PRO A 15 12.68 -16.24 -5.91
C PRO A 15 11.94 -16.26 -4.56
N ASN A 16 11.81 -15.08 -3.92
CA ASN A 16 11.11 -14.96 -2.64
C ASN A 16 9.58 -15.10 -2.76
N GLY A 17 9.04 -15.10 -3.98
CA GLY A 17 7.59 -15.18 -4.22
C GLY A 17 6.85 -13.86 -4.00
N ALA A 18 5.55 -13.97 -3.69
CA ALA A 18 4.68 -12.84 -3.42
C ALA A 18 4.89 -12.23 -2.02
N GLY A 19 5.50 -13.00 -1.11
CA GLY A 19 5.90 -12.56 0.21
C GLY A 19 6.90 -13.53 0.83
N TRP A 20 7.63 -13.07 1.84
CA TRP A 20 8.62 -13.90 2.57
C TRP A 20 8.82 -13.44 4.00
N VAL A 21 9.29 -14.33 4.83
CA VAL A 21 9.73 -14.03 6.19
C VAL A 21 11.15 -13.47 6.13
N ALA A 22 11.37 -12.29 6.71
CA ALA A 22 12.70 -11.70 6.75
C ALA A 22 13.65 -12.51 7.67
N THR A 23 14.81 -12.88 7.15
CA THR A 23 15.84 -13.61 7.92
C THR A 23 16.50 -12.74 8.97
N ASN A 24 16.74 -11.49 8.61
CA ASN A 24 17.30 -10.45 9.46
C ASN A 24 16.96 -9.07 8.86
N TRP A 25 17.29 -7.98 9.56
CA TRP A 25 17.12 -6.62 9.06
C TRP A 25 18.16 -5.68 9.66
N SER A 26 18.31 -4.53 9.00
CA SER A 26 19.12 -3.41 9.45
C SER A 26 18.34 -2.11 9.32
N PHE A 27 18.77 -1.06 10.02
CA PHE A 27 18.16 0.25 9.94
C PHE A 27 19.01 1.21 9.09
N ALA A 28 18.33 2.11 8.38
CA ALA A 28 18.95 3.21 7.64
C ALA A 28 18.35 4.55 8.13
N ASP A 29 19.19 5.59 8.20
CA ASP A 29 18.82 6.91 8.74
C ASP A 29 18.32 7.88 7.65
N SER A 30 18.49 7.51 6.38
CA SER A 30 18.06 8.32 5.24
C SER A 30 17.70 7.45 4.03
N PRO A 31 16.90 7.99 3.09
CA PRO A 31 16.56 7.27 1.85
C PRO A 31 17.79 6.82 1.05
N ASP A 32 18.83 7.64 0.97
CA ASP A 32 20.08 7.31 0.25
C ASP A 32 20.80 6.14 0.92
N GLN A 33 20.91 6.15 2.24
CA GLN A 33 21.49 5.04 3.00
C GLN A 33 20.64 3.75 2.86
N GLU A 34 19.31 3.87 2.81
CA GLU A 34 18.42 2.73 2.60
C GLU A 34 18.67 2.09 1.23
N ILE A 35 18.77 2.89 0.16
CA ILE A 35 19.07 2.42 -1.20
C ILE A 35 20.44 1.74 -1.26
N ASP A 36 21.48 2.39 -0.69
CA ASP A 36 22.82 1.83 -0.66
C ASP A 36 22.89 0.51 0.11
N ALA A 37 22.20 0.45 1.25
CA ALA A 37 22.11 -0.77 2.05
C ALA A 37 21.37 -1.90 1.33
N VAL A 38 20.26 -1.59 0.62
CA VAL A 38 19.52 -2.56 -0.21
C VAL A 38 20.42 -3.08 -1.34
N ALA A 39 21.16 -2.20 -2.02
CA ALA A 39 22.08 -2.61 -3.09
C ALA A 39 23.22 -3.51 -2.57
N ALA A 40 23.59 -3.37 -1.31
CA ALA A 40 24.64 -4.17 -0.66
C ALA A 40 24.15 -5.51 -0.08
N LEU A 41 22.84 -5.78 -0.05
CA LEU A 41 22.28 -7.02 0.47
C LEU A 41 22.86 -8.25 -0.26
N ARG A 42 23.24 -9.25 0.50
CA ARG A 42 23.69 -10.56 0.00
C ARG A 42 22.63 -11.65 0.19
N ASP A 43 21.75 -11.44 1.16
CA ASP A 43 20.60 -12.30 1.42
C ASP A 43 19.35 -11.62 0.87
N SER A 44 18.71 -12.25 -0.10
CA SER A 44 17.50 -11.74 -0.76
C SER A 44 16.30 -11.65 0.20
N LYS A 45 16.36 -12.35 1.34
CA LYS A 45 15.33 -12.31 2.38
C LYS A 45 15.62 -11.34 3.51
N ALA A 46 16.77 -10.66 3.50
CA ALA A 46 17.06 -9.63 4.47
C ALA A 46 16.27 -8.36 4.21
N GLY A 47 15.98 -7.61 5.28
CA GLY A 47 15.29 -6.32 5.23
C GLY A 47 16.20 -5.14 5.52
N VAL A 48 15.96 -4.02 4.85
CA VAL A 48 16.45 -2.70 5.24
C VAL A 48 15.25 -1.84 5.58
N ILE A 49 15.25 -1.23 6.76
CA ILE A 49 14.10 -0.50 7.31
C ILE A 49 14.55 0.93 7.60
N HIS A 50 13.76 1.90 7.17
CA HIS A 50 14.04 3.29 7.56
C HIS A 50 13.81 3.46 9.08
N ARG A 51 14.70 4.21 9.75
CA ARG A 51 14.65 4.36 11.22
C ARG A 51 13.35 4.94 11.76
N GLU A 52 12.55 5.59 10.93
CA GLU A 52 11.20 6.04 11.31
C GLU A 52 10.29 4.91 11.81
N PHE A 53 10.56 3.66 11.38
CA PHE A 53 9.80 2.45 11.78
C PHE A 53 10.48 1.63 12.88
N GLU A 54 11.49 2.19 13.57
CA GLU A 54 12.23 1.46 14.60
C GLU A 54 11.34 1.03 15.78
N MET A 55 10.35 1.85 16.12
CA MET A 55 9.42 1.55 17.22
C MET A 55 8.55 0.31 16.93
N GLU A 56 8.13 0.12 15.68
CA GLU A 56 7.34 -1.03 15.25
C GLU A 56 8.14 -2.33 15.29
N MET A 57 9.47 -2.21 15.28
CA MET A 57 10.40 -3.34 15.32
C MET A 57 10.93 -3.66 16.72
N ASP A 58 10.58 -2.85 17.73
CA ASP A 58 11.08 -3.04 19.08
C ASP A 58 10.71 -4.41 19.65
N GLY A 59 11.68 -5.09 20.26
CA GLY A 59 11.53 -6.43 20.82
C GLY A 59 11.41 -7.55 19.79
N LEU A 60 11.36 -7.28 18.49
CA LEU A 60 11.30 -8.33 17.47
C LEU A 60 12.66 -8.99 17.27
N SER A 61 12.69 -10.31 17.20
CA SER A 61 13.91 -11.11 17.00
C SER A 61 13.98 -11.70 15.59
N SER A 62 15.16 -11.68 14.99
CA SER A 62 15.43 -12.29 13.69
C SER A 62 15.43 -13.82 13.71
N GLY A 63 15.48 -14.46 12.53
CA GLY A 63 15.64 -15.90 12.36
C GLY A 63 14.34 -16.70 12.56
N ALA A 64 13.19 -16.13 12.29
CA ALA A 64 11.95 -16.87 12.13
C ALA A 64 11.97 -17.69 10.85
N ASN A 65 11.25 -18.81 10.85
CA ASN A 65 11.04 -19.63 9.67
C ASN A 65 9.55 -19.73 9.36
N GLY A 66 9.22 -19.84 8.08
CA GLY A 66 7.84 -20.00 7.66
C GLY A 66 7.64 -19.73 6.19
N GLY A 67 6.38 -19.70 5.80
CA GLY A 67 5.91 -19.44 4.46
C GLY A 67 4.90 -18.29 4.39
N VAL A 68 4.81 -17.71 3.21
CA VAL A 68 3.84 -16.66 2.86
C VAL A 68 3.29 -17.03 1.50
N ASP A 69 2.01 -17.35 1.45
CA ASP A 69 1.32 -17.77 0.25
C ASP A 69 0.27 -16.73 -0.15
N LEU A 70 0.28 -16.30 -1.41
CA LEU A 70 -0.76 -15.42 -1.95
C LEU A 70 -1.99 -16.28 -2.30
N VAL A 71 -3.10 -16.04 -1.61
CA VAL A 71 -4.36 -16.77 -1.76
C VAL A 71 -5.24 -16.12 -2.81
N SER A 72 -5.38 -14.79 -2.76
CA SER A 72 -6.24 -14.04 -3.66
C SER A 72 -5.60 -12.71 -4.07
N TYR A 73 -5.80 -12.33 -5.34
CA TYR A 73 -5.26 -11.10 -5.91
C TYR A 73 -6.32 -10.38 -6.73
N ALA A 74 -6.56 -9.12 -6.37
CA ALA A 74 -7.29 -8.16 -7.19
C ALA A 74 -6.60 -6.79 -7.12
N PRO A 75 -6.85 -5.84 -8.03
CA PRO A 75 -6.19 -4.53 -8.04
C PRO A 75 -6.35 -3.72 -6.75
N ASP A 76 -7.41 -3.99 -5.98
CA ASP A 76 -7.77 -3.29 -4.74
C ASP A 76 -7.88 -4.24 -3.53
N PHE A 77 -7.47 -5.50 -3.70
CA PHE A 77 -7.57 -6.54 -2.66
C PHE A 77 -6.49 -7.59 -2.79
N LEU A 78 -5.78 -7.89 -1.70
CA LEU A 78 -4.77 -8.95 -1.63
C LEU A 78 -4.99 -9.75 -0.35
N GLU A 79 -4.95 -11.07 -0.46
CA GLU A 79 -5.10 -11.97 0.66
C GLU A 79 -3.94 -12.96 0.68
N TYR A 80 -3.30 -13.06 1.83
CA TYR A 80 -2.17 -13.96 2.06
C TYR A 80 -2.45 -14.87 3.25
N GLU A 81 -1.96 -16.09 3.16
CA GLU A 81 -1.81 -17.00 4.29
C GLU A 81 -0.36 -16.97 4.74
N VAL A 82 -0.14 -16.67 6.03
CA VAL A 82 1.19 -16.58 6.64
C VAL A 82 1.30 -17.65 7.72
N ASN A 83 2.30 -18.53 7.63
CA ASN A 83 2.55 -19.56 8.63
C ASN A 83 3.99 -19.46 9.12
N ILE A 84 4.19 -19.09 10.38
CA ILE A 84 5.51 -18.81 10.97
C ILE A 84 5.68 -19.41 12.36
N ASP A 85 6.90 -19.87 12.65
CA ASP A 85 7.23 -20.55 13.89
C ASP A 85 7.36 -19.61 15.11
N LYS A 86 7.65 -18.33 14.87
CA LYS A 86 7.71 -17.26 15.87
C LYS A 86 7.37 -15.93 15.25
N GLU A 87 7.08 -14.94 16.08
CA GLU A 87 6.81 -13.55 15.62
C GLU A 87 7.92 -13.05 14.70
N ALA A 88 7.54 -12.49 13.58
CA ALA A 88 8.48 -12.13 12.52
C ALA A 88 8.09 -10.86 11.75
N LEU A 89 9.10 -10.27 11.09
CA LEU A 89 8.90 -9.37 9.98
C LEU A 89 8.56 -10.19 8.74
N VAL A 90 7.39 -9.96 8.19
CA VAL A 90 6.94 -10.50 6.90
C VAL A 90 6.98 -9.39 5.87
N VAL A 91 7.61 -9.65 4.74
CA VAL A 91 7.74 -8.71 3.62
C VAL A 91 6.88 -9.19 2.47
N PHE A 92 6.09 -8.29 1.90
CA PHE A 92 5.23 -8.53 0.75
C PHE A 92 5.83 -7.86 -0.49
N SER A 93 5.86 -8.58 -1.61
CA SER A 93 6.41 -8.09 -2.90
C SER A 93 5.48 -7.09 -3.58
N GLU A 94 4.93 -6.17 -2.79
CA GLU A 94 4.00 -5.14 -3.20
C GLU A 94 4.61 -3.76 -2.94
N MET A 95 4.35 -2.83 -3.86
CA MET A 95 4.88 -1.47 -3.74
C MET A 95 4.30 -0.75 -2.51
N TRP A 96 5.17 -0.13 -1.73
CA TRP A 96 4.79 0.74 -0.63
C TRP A 96 4.02 1.95 -1.15
N TYR A 97 2.75 2.02 -0.83
CA TYR A 97 1.89 3.16 -1.07
C TYR A 97 0.88 3.27 0.07
N PRO A 98 1.16 4.09 1.10
CA PRO A 98 0.34 4.12 2.31
C PRO A 98 -1.04 4.75 2.10
N ALA A 99 -1.20 5.59 1.05
CA ALA A 99 -2.47 6.27 0.83
C ALA A 99 -3.56 5.30 0.34
N GLY A 100 -4.59 5.14 1.14
CA GLY A 100 -5.78 4.36 0.81
C GLY A 100 -5.67 2.85 1.07
N TRP A 101 -4.47 2.29 1.28
CA TRP A 101 -4.32 0.89 1.66
C TRP A 101 -4.43 0.72 3.17
N THR A 102 -5.21 -0.25 3.58
CA THR A 102 -5.30 -0.75 4.95
C THR A 102 -4.92 -2.22 4.98
N VAL A 103 -4.40 -2.69 6.10
CA VAL A 103 -4.06 -4.09 6.29
C VAL A 103 -4.61 -4.61 7.60
N LYS A 104 -5.07 -5.86 7.55
CA LYS A 104 -5.59 -6.61 8.70
C LYS A 104 -4.84 -7.93 8.83
N VAL A 105 -4.58 -8.32 10.05
CA VAL A 105 -4.14 -9.68 10.42
C VAL A 105 -5.27 -10.29 11.23
N ASP A 106 -5.84 -11.40 10.76
CA ASP A 106 -6.99 -12.08 11.36
C ASP A 106 -8.19 -11.14 11.63
N GLY A 107 -8.39 -10.17 10.73
CA GLY A 107 -9.45 -9.17 10.82
C GLY A 107 -9.14 -7.93 11.67
N GLU A 108 -8.02 -7.89 12.40
CA GLU A 108 -7.58 -6.74 13.19
C GLU A 108 -6.66 -5.82 12.40
N LEU A 109 -6.93 -4.51 12.45
CA LEU A 109 -6.11 -3.50 11.78
C LEU A 109 -4.72 -3.44 12.40
N VAL A 110 -3.70 -3.48 11.54
CA VAL A 110 -2.29 -3.35 11.94
C VAL A 110 -1.59 -2.25 11.13
N LEU A 111 -0.50 -1.73 11.68
CA LEU A 111 0.29 -0.70 11.00
C LEU A 111 1.35 -1.37 10.12
N PRO A 112 1.36 -1.08 8.82
CA PRO A 112 2.42 -1.57 7.94
C PRO A 112 3.66 -0.69 8.04
N ILE A 113 4.81 -1.26 7.72
CA ILE A 113 6.09 -0.56 7.61
C ILE A 113 6.63 -0.66 6.18
N ARG A 114 7.55 0.24 5.83
CA ARG A 114 8.28 0.16 4.56
C ARG A 114 9.56 -0.63 4.76
N VAL A 115 9.81 -1.58 3.84
CA VAL A 115 11.01 -2.43 3.83
C VAL A 115 11.67 -2.33 2.45
N ASN A 116 13.00 -2.33 2.43
CA ASN A 116 13.79 -2.32 1.21
C ASN A 116 13.38 -1.17 0.27
N TYR A 117 13.09 0.00 0.84
CA TYR A 117 12.70 1.23 0.14
C TYR A 117 11.33 1.21 -0.55
N VAL A 118 10.91 0.07 -1.08
CA VAL A 118 9.71 -0.03 -1.94
C VAL A 118 8.71 -1.10 -1.51
N PHE A 119 9.05 -2.02 -0.62
CA PHE A 119 8.16 -3.11 -0.24
C PHE A 119 7.33 -2.80 1.00
N ARG A 120 6.21 -3.52 1.14
CA ARG A 120 5.38 -3.50 2.33
C ARG A 120 5.87 -4.56 3.32
N GLY A 121 5.90 -4.21 4.59
CA GLY A 121 6.24 -5.14 5.67
C GLY A 121 5.20 -5.10 6.78
N LEU A 122 5.09 -6.22 7.49
CA LEU A 122 4.27 -6.36 8.69
C LEU A 122 5.02 -7.13 9.76
N ARG A 123 4.78 -6.75 11.00
CA ARG A 123 5.05 -7.60 12.14
C ARG A 123 3.88 -8.56 12.33
N VAL A 124 4.12 -9.87 12.19
CA VAL A 124 3.10 -10.92 12.28
C VAL A 124 3.44 -11.82 13.46
N PRO A 125 2.46 -12.15 14.34
CA PRO A 125 2.67 -13.07 15.46
C PRO A 125 3.06 -14.49 14.99
N SER A 126 3.47 -15.35 15.91
CA SER A 126 3.71 -16.78 15.60
C SER A 126 2.40 -17.53 15.38
N GLY A 127 2.37 -18.40 14.39
CA GLY A 127 1.19 -19.21 14.05
C GLY A 127 0.82 -19.12 12.59
N SER A 128 -0.43 -19.49 12.32
CA SER A 128 -1.07 -19.38 11.00
C SER A 128 -2.02 -18.20 11.02
N HIS A 129 -1.83 -17.25 10.12
CA HIS A 129 -2.55 -15.99 10.09
C HIS A 129 -3.03 -15.67 8.69
N GLU A 130 -4.23 -15.08 8.60
CA GLU A 130 -4.74 -14.44 7.39
C GLU A 130 -4.31 -12.97 7.37
N VAL A 131 -3.68 -12.53 6.28
CA VAL A 131 -3.29 -11.13 6.07
C VAL A 131 -4.03 -10.58 4.89
N VAL A 132 -4.87 -9.57 5.13
CA VAL A 132 -5.71 -8.95 4.10
C VAL A 132 -5.33 -7.51 3.90
N TRP A 133 -4.96 -7.15 2.67
CA TRP A 133 -4.74 -5.79 2.22
C TRP A 133 -5.94 -5.31 1.39
N GLU A 134 -6.53 -4.19 1.77
CA GLU A 134 -7.69 -3.59 1.10
C GLU A 134 -7.39 -2.14 0.72
N TYR A 135 -7.68 -1.78 -0.53
CA TYR A 135 -7.60 -0.39 -0.98
C TYR A 135 -8.95 0.31 -0.80
N GLN A 136 -8.99 1.31 0.06
CA GLN A 136 -10.17 2.13 0.26
C GLN A 136 -10.19 3.28 -0.75
N LYS A 137 -11.03 3.17 -1.76
CA LYS A 137 -11.28 4.28 -2.67
C LYS A 137 -11.86 5.46 -1.88
N SER A 138 -11.14 6.58 -1.82
CA SER A 138 -11.68 7.82 -1.30
C SER A 138 -12.93 8.18 -2.13
N SER A 139 -14.10 8.03 -1.54
CA SER A 139 -15.34 8.42 -2.21
C SER A 139 -15.45 9.94 -2.17
N SER A 140 -15.09 10.61 -3.26
CA SER A 140 -15.37 12.03 -3.49
C SER A 140 -16.86 12.30 -3.75
N ALA A 141 -17.72 11.29 -3.57
CA ALA A 141 -19.15 11.36 -3.87
C ALA A 141 -19.91 12.47 -3.12
N GLY A 142 -19.46 12.86 -1.93
CA GLY A 142 -20.08 13.93 -1.15
C GLY A 142 -19.92 15.32 -1.77
N TRP A 143 -18.78 15.60 -2.37
CA TRP A 143 -18.51 16.92 -2.98
C TRP A 143 -19.15 17.08 -4.35
N SER A 144 -19.25 16.00 -5.12
CA SER A 144 -19.95 16.03 -6.43
C SER A 144 -21.45 16.27 -6.29
N GLY A 145 -22.07 15.72 -5.25
CA GLY A 145 -23.49 15.95 -4.95
C GLY A 145 -23.78 17.43 -4.60
N LEU A 146 -22.96 18.04 -3.75
CA LEU A 146 -23.09 19.45 -3.39
C LEU A 146 -22.81 20.38 -4.58
N ALA A 147 -21.78 20.10 -5.37
CA ALA A 147 -21.46 20.88 -6.56
C ALA A 147 -22.60 20.85 -7.60
N ASN A 148 -23.19 19.68 -7.85
CA ASN A 148 -24.32 19.52 -8.74
C ASN A 148 -25.57 20.23 -8.22
N LEU A 149 -25.84 20.18 -6.90
CA LEU A 149 -26.96 20.90 -6.30
C LEU A 149 -26.81 22.42 -6.44
N LEU A 150 -25.63 22.97 -6.20
CA LEU A 150 -25.32 24.38 -6.37
C LEU A 150 -25.44 24.81 -7.83
N LEU A 151 -24.98 23.98 -8.77
CA LEU A 151 -25.14 24.25 -10.20
C LEU A 151 -26.62 24.34 -10.62
N LEU A 152 -27.44 23.38 -10.14
CA LEU A 152 -28.89 23.38 -10.41
C LEU A 152 -29.59 24.60 -9.82
N LEU A 153 -29.21 25.03 -8.61
CA LEU A 153 -29.74 26.25 -8.00
C LEU A 153 -29.34 27.49 -8.77
N PHE A 154 -28.11 27.56 -9.29
CA PHE A 154 -27.61 28.69 -10.07
C PHE A 154 -28.32 28.80 -11.43
N VAL A 155 -28.47 27.67 -12.13
CA VAL A 155 -29.17 27.61 -13.42
C VAL A 155 -30.67 27.90 -13.26
N GLY A 156 -31.31 27.30 -12.23
CA GLY A 156 -32.73 27.52 -11.93
C GLY A 156 -33.02 28.96 -11.50
N GLY A 157 -32.19 29.55 -10.65
CA GLY A 157 -32.30 30.95 -10.22
C GLY A 157 -32.09 31.96 -11.37
N GLY A 158 -31.11 31.69 -12.24
CA GLY A 158 -30.87 32.52 -13.43
C GLY A 158 -32.05 32.50 -14.41
N PHE A 159 -32.66 31.33 -14.60
CA PHE A 159 -33.86 31.21 -15.47
C PHE A 159 -35.07 31.92 -14.87
N TRP A 160 -35.24 31.92 -13.56
CA TRP A 160 -36.35 32.60 -12.88
C TRP A 160 -36.19 34.14 -12.93
N MET A 161 -34.97 34.67 -12.68
CA MET A 161 -34.67 36.10 -12.82
C MET A 161 -34.82 36.62 -14.25
N GLY A 162 -34.42 35.82 -15.26
CA GLY A 162 -34.58 36.22 -16.68
C GLY A 162 -36.03 36.37 -17.15
N ARG A 163 -36.98 35.69 -16.50
CA ARG A 163 -38.41 35.79 -16.80
C ARG A 163 -39.05 37.06 -16.23
N GLY A 164 -38.48 37.73 -15.24
CA GLY A 164 -38.98 38.92 -14.61
C GLY A 164 -38.73 40.22 -15.37
N MET A 165 -37.81 40.23 -16.33
CA MET A 165 -37.49 41.41 -17.14
C MET A 165 -38.28 41.41 -18.45
N LYS A 166 -39.60 41.63 -18.36
CA LYS A 166 -40.35 42.09 -19.52
C LYS A 166 -40.03 43.57 -19.73
N SER A 167 -39.41 43.89 -20.85
CA SER A 167 -39.17 45.26 -21.29
C SER A 167 -40.52 45.96 -21.49
N GLU A 168 -40.80 46.98 -20.70
CA GLU A 168 -41.81 47.98 -21.06
C GLU A 168 -41.27 48.79 -22.26
N THR A 169 -41.91 48.64 -23.43
CA THR A 169 -41.69 49.52 -24.58
C THR A 169 -42.38 50.80 -24.29
N PRO A 170 -41.73 51.98 -24.38
CA PRO A 170 -42.43 53.28 -24.30
C PRO A 170 -43.24 53.47 -25.56
N VAL A 171 -44.53 53.72 -25.38
CA VAL A 171 -45.43 54.17 -26.44
C VAL A 171 -45.26 55.70 -26.56
N ASN A 172 -44.91 56.12 -27.77
CA ASN A 172 -44.91 57.53 -28.17
C ASN A 172 -46.26 57.88 -28.82
#